data_f8890801a0c308de87e976ed7c6810ae
#
_entry.id   f8890801a0c308de87e976ed7c6810ae
#
_cell.length_a   1.000
_cell.length_b   1.000
_cell.length_c   1.000
_cell.angle_alpha   90.00
_cell.angle_beta   90.00
_cell.angle_gamma   90.00
#
_symmetry.space_group_name_H-M   'P 1'
#
loop_
_entity.id
_entity.type
_entity.pdbx_description
1 polymer ?
#
loop_
_entity_poly.entity_id
_entity_poly.type
_entity_poly.pdbx_seq_one_letter_code
_entity_poly.pdbx_strand_id
1 'polypeptide(L)'
;MLNIDYQVAVIIVAVVVTVYSIMGGLWSVTLTDFVQVFLIVIGMIIAVPFAMNYAGGWSSISANIPEGTMNLFEGYDLFGIISLVIMYTATFSVGQEAVSRFYAAKDEKAAKGGAWLAALINFIYAFIPTILGIITLALINMGKFSSEQFASVGAR
;
A
#
# COMPACT_ATOMS: atom_id res chain seq x y z
N MET A 1 0.42 19.92 13.34
CA MET A 1 -0.41 18.77 13.73
C MET A 1 -1.55 19.30 14.55
N LEU A 2 -2.79 18.92 14.24
CA LEU A 2 -3.95 19.25 15.05
C LEU A 2 -3.80 18.51 16.39
N ASN A 3 -3.76 19.24 17.48
CA ASN A 3 -3.60 18.69 18.83
C ASN A 3 -4.96 18.11 19.33
N ILE A 4 -5.49 17.14 18.58
CA ILE A 4 -6.77 16.48 18.86
C ILE A 4 -6.45 15.13 19.51
N ASP A 5 -7.17 14.83 20.59
CA ASP A 5 -7.10 13.52 21.23
C ASP A 5 -7.41 12.40 20.21
N TYR A 6 -6.65 11.31 20.28
CA TYR A 6 -6.79 10.20 19.34
C TYR A 6 -8.22 9.64 19.30
N GLN A 7 -8.87 9.47 20.46
CA GLN A 7 -10.22 8.94 20.55
C GLN A 7 -11.22 9.88 19.88
N VAL A 8 -11.07 11.18 20.07
CA VAL A 8 -11.93 12.21 19.45
C VAL A 8 -11.75 12.20 17.93
N ALA A 9 -10.49 12.11 17.47
CA ALA A 9 -10.19 12.03 16.04
C ALA A 9 -10.84 10.80 15.39
N VAL A 10 -10.75 9.62 16.02
CA VAL A 10 -11.38 8.38 15.53
C VAL A 10 -12.90 8.51 15.44
N ILE A 11 -13.53 9.10 16.47
CA ILE A 11 -15.00 9.30 16.48
C ILE A 11 -15.42 10.24 15.34
N ILE A 12 -14.72 11.36 15.16
CA ILE A 12 -15.01 12.32 14.08
C ILE A 12 -14.92 11.63 12.73
N VAL A 13 -13.82 10.91 12.47
CA VAL A 13 -13.64 10.19 11.20
C VAL A 13 -14.72 9.14 11.00
N ALA A 14 -15.05 8.35 12.02
CA ALA A 14 -16.10 7.34 11.95
C ALA A 14 -17.48 7.95 11.61
N VAL A 15 -17.83 9.07 12.24
CA VAL A 15 -19.09 9.78 11.96
C VAL A 15 -19.11 10.29 10.51
N VAL A 16 -18.05 10.96 10.06
CA VAL A 16 -17.95 11.50 8.70
C VAL A 16 -18.06 10.38 7.67
N VAL A 17 -17.30 9.28 7.84
CA VAL A 17 -17.34 8.12 6.95
C VAL A 17 -18.75 7.50 6.91
N THR A 18 -19.37 7.33 8.07
CA THR A 18 -20.72 6.76 8.15
C THR A 18 -21.75 7.64 7.44
N VAL A 19 -21.71 8.94 7.67
CA VAL A 19 -22.65 9.89 7.05
C VAL A 19 -22.53 9.86 5.53
N TYR A 20 -21.33 10.02 4.97
CA TYR A 20 -21.22 10.02 3.52
C TYR A 20 -21.51 8.66 2.89
N SER A 21 -21.21 7.55 3.59
CA SER A 21 -21.52 6.20 3.11
C SER A 21 -23.02 5.93 3.07
N ILE A 22 -23.77 6.42 4.07
CA ILE A 22 -25.24 6.33 4.10
C ILE A 22 -25.85 7.20 2.98
N MET A 23 -25.35 8.42 2.80
CA MET A 23 -25.91 9.36 1.82
C MET A 23 -25.65 8.96 0.36
N GLY A 24 -24.46 8.42 0.08
CA GLY A 24 -24.05 8.12 -1.30
C GLY A 24 -23.97 6.63 -1.64
N GLY A 25 -24.10 5.76 -0.65
CA GLY A 25 -23.99 4.30 -0.84
C GLY A 25 -22.67 3.88 -1.49
N LEU A 26 -22.73 2.76 -2.21
CA LEU A 26 -21.55 2.20 -2.90
C LEU A 26 -20.91 3.17 -3.92
N TRP A 27 -21.72 4.00 -4.56
CA TRP A 27 -21.24 4.98 -5.53
C TRP A 27 -20.33 6.04 -4.92
N SER A 28 -20.71 6.58 -3.77
CA SER A 28 -19.92 7.58 -3.04
C SER A 28 -18.59 7.01 -2.58
N VAL A 29 -18.59 5.79 -2.04
CA VAL A 29 -17.37 5.08 -1.61
C VAL A 29 -16.45 4.84 -2.80
N THR A 30 -16.99 4.34 -3.91
CA THR A 30 -16.19 4.08 -5.13
C THR A 30 -15.56 5.35 -5.69
N LEU A 31 -16.27 6.47 -5.68
CA LEU A 31 -15.73 7.76 -6.15
C LEU A 31 -14.62 8.26 -5.23
N THR A 32 -14.79 8.11 -3.92
CA THR A 32 -13.77 8.48 -2.94
C THR A 32 -12.52 7.62 -3.09
N ASP A 33 -12.68 6.30 -3.22
CA ASP A 33 -11.58 5.36 -3.49
C ASP A 33 -10.82 5.73 -4.76
N PHE A 34 -11.54 6.10 -5.82
CA PHE A 34 -10.93 6.52 -7.08
C PHE A 34 -10.01 7.75 -6.91
N VAL A 35 -10.49 8.78 -6.21
CA VAL A 35 -9.67 9.97 -5.92
C VAL A 35 -8.48 9.62 -5.03
N GLN A 36 -8.69 8.80 -4.00
CA GLN A 36 -7.64 8.37 -3.07
C GLN A 36 -6.53 7.59 -3.79
N VAL A 37 -6.87 6.70 -4.72
CA VAL A 37 -5.87 5.95 -5.50
C VAL A 37 -4.92 6.89 -6.24
N PHE A 38 -5.46 7.93 -6.90
CA PHE A 38 -4.61 8.91 -7.59
C PHE A 38 -3.70 9.67 -6.62
N LEU A 39 -4.24 10.13 -5.50
CA LEU A 39 -3.45 10.85 -4.50
C LEU A 39 -2.34 9.98 -3.92
N ILE A 40 -2.64 8.71 -3.60
CA ILE A 40 -1.65 7.77 -3.05
C ILE A 40 -0.58 7.46 -4.10
N VAL A 41 -0.97 7.12 -5.32
CA VAL A 41 -0.01 6.77 -6.39
C VAL A 41 0.90 7.94 -6.72
N ILE A 42 0.35 9.13 -6.91
CA ILE A 42 1.12 10.35 -7.19
C ILE A 42 2.05 10.68 -6.01
N GLY A 43 1.53 10.64 -4.79
CA GLY A 43 2.32 10.89 -3.59
C GLY A 43 3.50 9.93 -3.45
N MET A 44 3.29 8.64 -3.70
CA MET A 44 4.34 7.63 -3.63
C MET A 44 5.37 7.77 -4.77
N ILE A 45 4.92 8.07 -6.00
CA ILE A 45 5.83 8.33 -7.13
C ILE A 45 6.74 9.53 -6.82
N ILE A 46 6.18 10.59 -6.24
CA ILE A 46 6.95 11.76 -5.83
C ILE A 46 7.90 11.43 -4.67
N ALA A 47 7.48 10.59 -3.72
CA ALA A 47 8.29 10.22 -2.56
C ALA A 47 9.58 9.46 -2.95
N VAL A 48 9.54 8.64 -4.02
CA VAL A 48 10.72 7.85 -4.45
C VAL A 48 11.95 8.72 -4.74
N PRO A 49 11.92 9.73 -5.63
CA PRO A 49 13.08 10.55 -5.92
C PRO A 49 13.56 11.37 -4.71
N PHE A 50 12.64 11.85 -3.87
CA PHE A 50 13.02 12.53 -2.63
C PHE A 50 13.75 11.59 -1.67
N ALA A 51 13.23 10.37 -1.46
CA ALA A 51 13.86 9.37 -0.61
C ALA A 51 15.23 8.92 -1.17
N MET A 52 15.33 8.74 -2.48
CA MET A 52 16.62 8.43 -3.14
C MET A 52 17.65 9.52 -2.96
N ASN A 53 17.29 10.78 -3.16
CA ASN A 53 18.19 11.91 -2.93
C ASN A 53 18.62 12.01 -1.47
N TYR A 54 17.71 11.83 -0.54
CA TYR A 54 18.01 11.84 0.89
C TYR A 54 18.95 10.71 1.31
N ALA A 55 18.84 9.55 0.68
CA ALA A 55 19.73 8.41 0.89
C ALA A 55 21.13 8.61 0.30
N GLY A 56 21.35 9.58 -0.58
CA GLY A 56 22.62 9.81 -1.27
C GLY A 56 22.73 9.06 -2.60
N GLY A 57 21.59 8.73 -3.21
CA GLY A 57 21.49 8.05 -4.50
C GLY A 57 21.61 6.53 -4.42
N TRP A 58 21.42 5.88 -5.58
CA TRP A 58 21.38 4.41 -5.66
C TRP A 58 22.68 3.74 -5.20
N SER A 59 23.82 4.33 -5.49
CA SER A 59 25.13 3.81 -5.07
C SER A 59 25.26 3.73 -3.54
N SER A 60 24.77 4.74 -2.84
CA SER A 60 24.76 4.76 -1.37
C SER A 60 23.77 3.75 -0.80
N ILE A 61 22.60 3.61 -1.43
CA ILE A 61 21.58 2.62 -1.04
C ILE A 61 22.14 1.22 -1.19
N SER A 62 22.69 0.87 -2.37
CA SER A 62 23.19 -0.48 -2.65
C SER A 62 24.37 -0.90 -1.74
N ALA A 63 25.16 0.06 -1.28
CA ALA A 63 26.28 -0.19 -0.36
C ALA A 63 25.84 -0.42 1.10
N ASN A 64 24.61 -0.03 1.46
CA ASN A 64 24.12 -0.08 2.84
C ASN A 64 22.91 -1.01 3.02
N ILE A 65 22.58 -1.81 2.03
CA ILE A 65 21.61 -2.90 2.18
C ILE A 65 22.34 -4.22 2.47
N PRO A 66 21.76 -5.13 3.25
CA PRO A 66 22.34 -6.46 3.49
C PRO A 66 22.52 -7.22 2.17
N GLU A 67 23.59 -8.02 2.11
CA GLU A 67 23.78 -8.96 1.00
C GLU A 67 22.55 -9.87 0.91
N GLY A 68 22.09 -10.14 -0.29
CA GLY A 68 20.90 -10.94 -0.53
C GLY A 68 19.58 -10.17 -0.59
N THR A 69 19.49 -8.92 -0.11
CA THR A 69 18.23 -8.13 -0.16
C THR A 69 17.65 -8.00 -1.58
N MET A 70 18.51 -8.04 -2.61
CA MET A 70 18.11 -8.02 -4.02
C MET A 70 17.83 -9.42 -4.60
N ASN A 71 18.03 -10.48 -3.82
CA ASN A 71 17.74 -11.83 -4.25
C ASN A 71 16.28 -12.17 -3.98
N LEU A 72 15.50 -12.38 -5.02
CA LEU A 72 14.06 -12.65 -4.94
C LEU A 72 13.71 -13.94 -4.16
N PHE A 73 14.67 -14.85 -4.02
CA PHE A 73 14.46 -16.17 -3.42
C PHE A 73 15.13 -16.36 -2.07
N GLU A 74 15.82 -15.36 -1.53
CA GLU A 74 16.58 -15.53 -0.28
C GLU A 74 15.69 -15.44 0.97
N GLY A 75 14.56 -14.72 0.89
CA GLY A 75 13.62 -14.58 2.01
C GLY A 75 12.51 -15.63 2.04
N TYR A 76 12.24 -16.29 0.93
CA TYR A 76 11.17 -17.28 0.81
C TYR A 76 11.61 -18.45 -0.05
N ASP A 77 11.45 -19.66 0.46
CA ASP A 77 11.57 -20.88 -0.33
C ASP A 77 10.37 -21.02 -1.28
N LEU A 78 10.47 -21.95 -2.23
CA LEU A 78 9.41 -22.19 -3.21
C LEU A 78 8.06 -22.51 -2.53
N PHE A 79 8.10 -23.25 -1.43
CA PHE A 79 6.89 -23.63 -0.69
C PHE A 79 6.24 -22.40 -0.03
N GLY A 80 7.05 -21.49 0.52
CA GLY A 80 6.59 -20.21 1.07
C GLY A 80 5.90 -19.34 0.01
N ILE A 81 6.49 -19.24 -1.19
CA ILE A 81 5.90 -18.50 -2.31
C ILE A 81 4.54 -19.10 -2.73
N ILE A 82 4.48 -20.43 -2.88
CA ILE A 82 3.23 -21.13 -3.24
C ILE A 82 2.17 -20.88 -2.16
N SER A 83 2.54 -20.97 -0.88
CA SER A 83 1.62 -20.73 0.24
C SER A 83 1.06 -19.31 0.23
N LEU A 84 1.88 -18.30 -0.07
CA LEU A 84 1.44 -16.91 -0.22
C LEU A 84 0.45 -16.77 -1.39
N VAL A 85 0.76 -17.35 -2.54
CA VAL A 85 -0.13 -17.31 -3.71
C VAL A 85 -1.48 -17.93 -3.39
N ILE A 86 -1.51 -19.11 -2.74
CA ILE A 86 -2.75 -19.77 -2.33
C ILE A 86 -3.53 -18.91 -1.34
N MET A 87 -2.84 -18.39 -0.32
CA MET A 87 -3.45 -17.55 0.72
C MET A 87 -4.10 -16.29 0.12
N TYR A 88 -3.36 -15.55 -0.71
CA TYR A 88 -3.90 -14.35 -1.34
C TYR A 88 -5.02 -14.66 -2.32
N THR A 89 -4.89 -15.74 -3.13
CA THR A 89 -5.95 -16.16 -4.05
C THR A 89 -7.23 -16.51 -3.30
N ALA A 90 -7.12 -17.27 -2.20
CA ALA A 90 -8.28 -17.59 -1.37
C ALA A 90 -8.90 -16.33 -0.74
N THR A 91 -8.09 -15.46 -0.17
CA THR A 91 -8.55 -14.21 0.46
C THR A 91 -9.29 -13.31 -0.53
N PHE A 92 -8.73 -13.10 -1.72
CA PHE A 92 -9.38 -12.27 -2.74
C PHE A 92 -10.60 -12.92 -3.38
N SER A 93 -10.67 -14.26 -3.43
CA SER A 93 -11.82 -14.97 -4.02
C SER A 93 -13.07 -14.90 -3.15
N VAL A 94 -12.92 -14.87 -1.82
CA VAL A 94 -14.04 -14.79 -0.86
C VAL A 94 -14.19 -13.42 -0.20
N GLY A 95 -13.26 -12.51 -0.47
CA GLY A 95 -13.26 -11.17 0.10
C GLY A 95 -14.49 -10.37 -0.32
N GLN A 96 -15.28 -9.93 0.66
CA GLN A 96 -16.51 -9.17 0.42
C GLN A 96 -16.28 -7.93 -0.45
N GLU A 97 -15.12 -7.29 -0.34
CA GLU A 97 -14.77 -6.10 -1.12
C GLU A 97 -14.70 -6.39 -2.61
N ALA A 98 -14.02 -7.46 -3.01
CA ALA A 98 -13.92 -7.88 -4.41
C ALA A 98 -15.26 -8.33 -4.95
N VAL A 99 -15.98 -9.17 -4.20
CA VAL A 99 -17.30 -9.70 -4.57
C VAL A 99 -18.30 -8.55 -4.77
N SER A 100 -18.37 -7.58 -3.86
CA SER A 100 -19.27 -6.43 -3.98
C SER A 100 -19.02 -5.60 -5.24
N ARG A 101 -17.75 -5.42 -5.61
CA ARG A 101 -17.38 -4.68 -6.83
C ARG A 101 -17.73 -5.44 -8.11
N PHE A 102 -17.60 -6.77 -8.11
CA PHE A 102 -18.03 -7.61 -9.23
C PHE A 102 -19.54 -7.57 -9.43
N TYR A 103 -20.32 -7.61 -8.36
CA TYR A 103 -21.80 -7.49 -8.43
C TYR A 103 -22.28 -6.09 -8.83
N ALA A 104 -21.49 -5.05 -8.55
CA ALA A 104 -21.78 -3.69 -8.97
C ALA A 104 -21.44 -3.41 -10.45
N ALA A 105 -20.72 -4.29 -11.11
CA ALA A 105 -20.36 -4.12 -12.51
C ALA A 105 -21.59 -4.23 -13.43
N LYS A 106 -21.61 -3.42 -14.49
CA LYS A 106 -22.73 -3.36 -15.45
C LYS A 106 -23.00 -4.69 -16.15
N ASP A 107 -21.95 -5.44 -16.45
CA ASP A 107 -21.99 -6.73 -17.14
C ASP A 107 -20.70 -7.53 -16.85
N GLU A 108 -20.70 -8.80 -17.25
CA GLU A 108 -19.57 -9.71 -17.07
C GLU A 108 -18.29 -9.21 -17.78
N LYS A 109 -18.43 -8.58 -18.95
CA LYS A 109 -17.29 -8.04 -19.69
C LYS A 109 -16.64 -6.87 -18.95
N ALA A 110 -17.45 -5.99 -18.35
CA ALA A 110 -16.97 -4.89 -17.53
C ALA A 110 -16.29 -5.41 -16.25
N ALA A 111 -16.85 -6.43 -15.59
CA ALA A 111 -16.26 -7.06 -14.43
C ALA A 111 -14.89 -7.69 -14.74
N LYS A 112 -14.79 -8.49 -15.80
CA LYS A 112 -13.53 -9.10 -16.25
C LYS A 112 -12.49 -8.05 -16.67
N GLY A 113 -12.89 -7.05 -17.45
CA GLY A 113 -12.02 -5.96 -17.89
C GLY A 113 -11.47 -5.16 -16.71
N GLY A 114 -12.32 -4.84 -15.75
CA GLY A 114 -11.94 -4.18 -14.50
C GLY A 114 -10.94 -4.97 -13.67
N ALA A 115 -11.16 -6.29 -13.54
CA ALA A 115 -10.26 -7.18 -12.82
C ALA A 115 -8.87 -7.26 -13.47
N TRP A 116 -8.79 -7.40 -14.80
CA TRP A 116 -7.51 -7.40 -15.51
C TRP A 116 -6.77 -6.07 -15.41
N LEU A 117 -7.49 -4.96 -15.54
CA LEU A 117 -6.92 -3.62 -15.38
C LEU A 117 -6.39 -3.42 -13.95
N ALA A 118 -7.16 -3.83 -12.95
CA ALA A 118 -6.75 -3.74 -11.56
C ALA A 118 -5.51 -4.60 -11.28
N ALA A 119 -5.44 -5.82 -11.82
CA ALA A 119 -4.28 -6.71 -11.69
C ALA A 119 -3.02 -6.08 -12.30
N LEU A 120 -3.14 -5.49 -13.50
CA LEU A 120 -2.02 -4.82 -14.17
C LEU A 120 -1.53 -3.59 -13.38
N ILE A 121 -2.46 -2.76 -12.92
CA ILE A 121 -2.13 -1.57 -12.13
C ILE A 121 -1.46 -1.97 -10.82
N ASN A 122 -2.01 -2.97 -10.10
CA ASN A 122 -1.43 -3.46 -8.86
C ASN A 122 -0.03 -4.05 -9.07
N PHE A 123 0.18 -4.78 -10.17
CA PHE A 123 1.50 -5.32 -10.51
C PHE A 123 2.54 -4.22 -10.68
N ILE A 124 2.21 -3.17 -11.45
CA ILE A 124 3.11 -2.02 -11.65
C ILE A 124 3.31 -1.25 -10.34
N TYR A 125 2.22 -1.02 -9.60
CA TYR A 125 2.25 -0.29 -8.35
C TYR A 125 3.10 -0.98 -7.27
N ALA A 126 3.15 -2.31 -7.24
CA ALA A 126 3.90 -3.08 -6.24
C ALA A 126 5.41 -2.74 -6.19
N PHE A 127 5.99 -2.28 -7.30
CA PHE A 127 7.40 -1.87 -7.34
C PHE A 127 7.68 -0.60 -6.54
N ILE A 128 6.72 0.31 -6.42
CA ILE A 128 6.92 1.59 -5.74
C ILE A 128 7.15 1.41 -4.24
N PRO A 129 6.26 0.75 -3.47
CA PRO A 129 6.50 0.51 -2.05
C PRO A 129 7.70 -0.40 -1.80
N THR A 130 8.01 -1.33 -2.71
CA THR A 130 9.21 -2.17 -2.61
C THR A 130 10.48 -1.33 -2.67
N ILE A 131 10.59 -0.41 -3.63
CA ILE A 131 11.73 0.52 -3.73
C ILE A 131 11.83 1.40 -2.48
N LEU A 132 10.72 1.96 -2.00
CA LEU A 132 10.70 2.76 -0.78
C LEU A 132 11.11 1.95 0.45
N GLY A 133 10.72 0.67 0.53
CA GLY A 133 11.13 -0.25 1.59
C GLY A 133 12.65 -0.48 1.58
N ILE A 134 13.24 -0.71 0.41
CA ILE A 134 14.69 -0.88 0.24
C ILE A 134 15.45 0.40 0.65
N ILE A 135 14.96 1.56 0.22
CA ILE A 135 15.54 2.85 0.61
C ILE A 135 15.48 3.06 2.13
N THR A 136 14.34 2.73 2.73
CA THR A 136 14.15 2.85 4.19
C THR A 136 15.11 1.94 4.94
N LEU A 137 15.28 0.68 4.51
CA LEU A 137 16.23 -0.26 5.09
C LEU A 137 17.67 0.29 5.02
N ALA A 138 18.09 0.82 3.87
CA ALA A 138 19.39 1.44 3.73
C ALA A 138 19.57 2.65 4.66
N LEU A 139 18.57 3.50 4.81
CA LEU A 139 18.60 4.66 5.71
C LEU A 139 18.72 4.26 7.19
N ILE A 140 18.08 3.16 7.60
CA ILE A 140 18.23 2.60 8.95
C ILE A 140 19.65 2.11 9.15
N ASN A 141 20.21 1.36 8.19
CA ASN A 141 21.58 0.84 8.27
C ASN A 141 22.64 1.96 8.24
N MET A 142 22.36 3.07 7.58
CA MET A 142 23.19 4.29 7.65
C MET A 142 23.10 5.04 8.98
N GLY A 143 22.22 4.62 9.89
CA GLY A 143 21.96 5.33 11.16
C GLY A 143 21.22 6.67 11.01
N LYS A 144 20.67 6.96 9.84
CA LYS A 144 19.87 8.21 9.61
C LYS A 144 18.51 8.16 10.29
N PHE A 145 18.00 6.96 10.55
CA PHE A 145 16.78 6.71 11.34
C PHE A 145 17.04 5.62 12.37
N SER A 146 16.62 5.83 13.61
CA SER A 146 16.63 4.77 14.62
C SER A 146 15.32 3.97 14.56
N SER A 147 15.39 2.66 14.80
CA SER A 147 14.21 1.80 14.90
C SER A 147 13.25 2.28 16.02
N GLU A 148 13.77 2.94 17.05
CA GLU A 148 12.98 3.53 18.13
C GLU A 148 12.12 4.69 17.68
N GLN A 149 12.56 5.49 16.70
CA GLN A 149 11.76 6.58 16.14
C GLN A 149 10.52 6.05 15.40
N PHE A 150 10.64 4.90 14.73
CA PHE A 150 9.47 4.26 14.09
C PHE A 150 8.52 3.67 15.12
N ALA A 151 9.02 3.04 16.16
CA ALA A 151 8.20 2.52 17.26
C ALA A 151 7.43 3.64 17.97
N SER A 152 8.03 4.81 18.16
CA SER A 152 7.38 5.95 18.80
C SER A 152 6.30 6.61 17.93
N VAL A 153 6.39 6.51 16.60
CA VAL A 153 5.36 7.02 15.68
C VAL A 153 4.17 6.05 15.59
N GLY A 154 4.42 4.74 15.68
CA GLY A 154 3.35 3.73 15.67
C GLY A 154 2.61 3.58 17.01
N ALA A 155 3.16 4.12 18.10
CA ALA A 155 2.58 4.08 19.46
C ALA A 155 1.77 5.35 19.82
N ARG A 156 1.67 6.32 18.93
CA ARG A 156 0.85 7.54 19.06
C ARG A 156 -0.36 7.47 18.17
#